data_e1e4a68c32b6102d81060689aad65750
#
_entry.id   e1e4a68c32b6102d81060689aad65750
#
_cell.length_a   1.000
_cell.length_b   1.000
_cell.length_c   1.000
_cell.angle_alpha   90.00
_cell.angle_beta   90.00
_cell.angle_gamma   90.00
#
_symmetry.space_group_name_H-M   'P 1'
#
loop_
_entity.id
_entity.type
_entity.pdbx_description
1 polymer ?
#
loop_
_entity_poly.entity_id
_entity_poly.type
_entity_poly.pdbx_seq_one_letter_code
_entity_poly.pdbx_strand_id
1 'polypeptide(L)'
;MGIFRHGEKRAEREAEEVLGGVGWHELPVRCERDGREVRVRLLAPNDPGPLPAIMWAGGDDVAVKLPLEELAARGVASCVVSDSGPAAGTVPEVSRALEDLEAASDAVGRLDLIDNCRVFLAGAEHGCVVATLAAARHPHDVSGLVLLSPDFSAGHTTGDGQDAGSIWGDMRRFRGPVLVCRSEDGSHRSFDDARRAAEEFPHARLVTLGEGAHVVGEAMWLSHAVDEVVRFICEA
;
A
#
# COMPACT_ATOMS: atom_id res chain seq x y z
N MET A 1 -11.58 -33.25 -3.79
CA MET A 1 -11.06 -32.30 -2.80
C MET A 1 -9.59 -32.63 -2.57
N GLY A 2 -8.65 -32.14 -3.33
CA GLY A 2 -7.24 -32.51 -3.22
C GLY A 2 -6.30 -32.14 -4.35
N ILE A 3 -6.72 -31.38 -5.36
CA ILE A 3 -5.88 -31.11 -6.54
C ILE A 3 -5.16 -29.75 -6.46
N PHE A 4 -5.63 -28.82 -5.66
CA PHE A 4 -5.05 -27.47 -5.56
C PHE A 4 -3.81 -27.34 -4.66
N ARG A 5 -3.60 -28.25 -3.70
CA ARG A 5 -2.45 -28.19 -2.77
C ARG A 5 -1.08 -28.59 -3.35
N HIS A 6 -1.03 -29.18 -4.55
CA HIS A 6 0.26 -29.62 -5.13
C HIS A 6 0.91 -28.54 -6.02
N GLY A 7 0.13 -27.62 -6.59
CA GLY A 7 0.66 -26.48 -7.36
C GLY A 7 1.28 -25.39 -6.49
N GLU A 8 0.63 -25.09 -5.36
CA GLU A 8 1.10 -24.07 -4.41
C GLU A 8 2.48 -24.41 -3.82
N LYS A 9 2.67 -25.67 -3.34
CA LYS A 9 3.93 -26.11 -2.76
C LYS A 9 5.12 -26.16 -3.73
N ARG A 10 4.86 -26.20 -5.02
CA ARG A 10 5.92 -26.18 -6.04
C ARG A 10 6.36 -24.76 -6.35
N ALA A 11 5.42 -23.81 -6.43
CA ALA A 11 5.69 -22.38 -6.59
C ALA A 11 6.43 -21.82 -5.36
N GLU A 12 6.03 -22.22 -4.16
CA GLU A 12 6.72 -21.88 -2.90
C GLU A 12 8.17 -22.35 -2.88
N ARG A 13 8.46 -23.56 -3.34
CA ARG A 13 9.82 -24.12 -3.37
C ARG A 13 10.75 -23.48 -4.40
N GLU A 14 10.21 -23.08 -5.55
CA GLU A 14 10.99 -22.43 -6.61
C GLU A 14 11.31 -20.96 -6.24
N ALA A 15 10.47 -20.30 -5.44
CA ALA A 15 10.72 -18.97 -4.91
C ALA A 15 11.76 -18.97 -3.75
N GLU A 16 11.81 -20.02 -2.94
CA GLU A 16 12.76 -20.15 -1.83
C GLU A 16 14.25 -20.18 -2.27
N GLU A 17 14.53 -20.57 -3.50
CA GLU A 17 15.90 -20.82 -4.00
C GLU A 17 16.61 -19.58 -4.56
N VAL A 18 15.88 -18.46 -4.77
CA VAL A 18 16.37 -17.34 -5.63
C VAL A 18 16.92 -16.15 -4.87
N LEU A 19 16.50 -15.86 -3.64
CA LEU A 19 16.94 -14.64 -2.92
C LEU A 19 17.18 -14.94 -1.43
N GLY A 20 18.41 -15.24 -1.05
CA GLY A 20 18.92 -15.35 0.33
C GLY A 20 18.06 -14.82 1.49
N GLY A 21 16.89 -15.42 1.75
CA GLY A 21 16.03 -15.08 2.88
C GLY A 21 14.77 -14.25 2.60
N VAL A 22 14.55 -13.80 1.36
CA VAL A 22 13.35 -13.03 0.95
C VAL A 22 12.81 -13.58 -0.37
N GLY A 23 11.53 -13.83 -0.48
CA GLY A 23 10.92 -14.40 -1.67
C GLY A 23 9.64 -13.69 -2.13
N TRP A 24 9.42 -13.64 -3.46
CA TRP A 24 8.19 -13.20 -4.08
C TRP A 24 7.20 -14.36 -4.22
N HIS A 25 5.95 -14.12 -3.83
CA HIS A 25 4.85 -15.06 -3.99
C HIS A 25 3.72 -14.39 -4.77
N GLU A 26 3.18 -15.08 -5.77
CA GLU A 26 1.97 -14.63 -6.46
C GLU A 26 0.74 -15.22 -5.78
N LEU A 27 -0.21 -14.36 -5.44
CA LEU A 27 -1.46 -14.76 -4.81
C LEU A 27 -2.60 -14.66 -5.82
N PRO A 28 -3.31 -15.77 -6.09
CA PRO A 28 -4.51 -15.74 -6.91
C PRO A 28 -5.67 -15.14 -6.13
N VAL A 29 -5.96 -13.89 -6.36
CA VAL A 29 -7.06 -13.17 -5.71
C VAL A 29 -8.15 -12.89 -6.73
N ARG A 30 -9.41 -12.98 -6.32
CA ARG A 30 -10.57 -12.61 -7.13
C ARG A 30 -11.39 -11.55 -6.43
N CYS A 31 -11.74 -10.51 -7.15
CA CYS A 31 -12.70 -9.52 -6.69
C CYS A 31 -14.08 -10.17 -6.54
N GLU A 32 -14.68 -10.10 -5.37
CA GLU A 32 -15.98 -10.73 -5.09
C GLU A 32 -17.12 -10.14 -5.93
N ARG A 33 -17.02 -8.85 -6.27
CA ARG A 33 -18.07 -8.11 -6.96
C ARG A 33 -18.32 -8.57 -8.40
N ASP A 34 -17.25 -8.85 -9.14
CA ASP A 34 -17.33 -9.15 -10.60
C ASP A 34 -16.58 -10.43 -10.99
N GLY A 35 -15.96 -11.12 -10.04
CA GLY A 35 -15.19 -12.34 -10.28
C GLY A 35 -13.86 -12.12 -11.01
N ARG A 36 -13.45 -10.87 -11.19
CA ARG A 36 -12.21 -10.48 -11.86
C ARG A 36 -10.98 -10.97 -11.08
N GLU A 37 -9.97 -11.42 -11.79
CA GLU A 37 -8.68 -11.75 -11.20
C GLU A 37 -7.92 -10.46 -10.85
N VAL A 38 -7.48 -10.39 -9.60
CA VAL A 38 -6.62 -9.33 -9.09
C VAL A 38 -5.22 -9.91 -8.93
N ARG A 39 -4.25 -9.29 -9.55
CA ARG A 39 -2.88 -9.73 -9.46
C ARG A 39 -2.24 -9.15 -8.20
N VAL A 40 -1.88 -10.03 -7.28
CA VAL A 40 -1.26 -9.65 -6.00
C VAL A 40 0.09 -10.33 -5.89
N ARG A 41 1.14 -9.55 -5.65
CA ARG A 41 2.47 -10.06 -5.39
C ARG A 41 2.87 -9.74 -3.96
N LEU A 42 3.21 -10.76 -3.21
CA LEU A 42 3.67 -10.66 -1.83
C LEU A 42 5.17 -10.92 -1.79
N LEU A 43 5.90 -9.98 -1.22
CA LEU A 43 7.31 -10.13 -0.88
C LEU A 43 7.44 -10.24 0.63
N ALA A 44 7.97 -11.36 1.10
CA ALA A 44 8.12 -11.63 2.52
C ALA A 44 9.47 -12.29 2.83
N PRO A 45 10.00 -12.11 4.05
CA PRO A 45 11.15 -12.90 4.51
C PRO A 45 10.75 -14.39 4.64
N ASN A 46 11.73 -15.28 4.47
CA ASN A 46 11.54 -16.72 4.62
C ASN A 46 11.39 -17.17 6.08
N ASP A 47 11.26 -16.25 7.01
CA ASP A 47 11.10 -16.55 8.43
C ASP A 47 9.63 -16.83 8.77
N PRO A 48 9.30 -17.94 9.44
CA PRO A 48 7.92 -18.41 9.61
C PRO A 48 7.15 -17.76 10.77
N GLY A 49 7.38 -16.51 11.09
CA GLY A 49 6.57 -15.79 12.10
C GLY A 49 5.40 -15.04 11.46
N PRO A 50 4.30 -14.79 12.17
CA PRO A 50 3.31 -13.83 11.70
C PRO A 50 3.94 -12.45 11.56
N LEU A 51 3.94 -11.90 10.34
CA LEU A 51 4.59 -10.65 9.98
C LEU A 51 3.57 -9.52 9.83
N PRO A 52 3.91 -8.29 10.21
CA PRO A 52 3.16 -7.13 9.77
C PRO A 52 3.20 -7.04 8.25
N ALA A 53 2.09 -6.68 7.64
CA ALA A 53 1.99 -6.52 6.20
C ALA A 53 1.69 -5.08 5.82
N ILE A 54 2.30 -4.59 4.74
CA ILE A 54 1.99 -3.32 4.11
C ILE A 54 1.46 -3.57 2.69
N MET A 55 0.23 -3.09 2.43
CA MET A 55 -0.48 -3.25 1.17
C MET A 55 -0.29 -1.99 0.33
N TRP A 56 0.38 -2.10 -0.81
CA TRP A 56 0.69 -0.97 -1.68
C TRP A 56 -0.37 -0.80 -2.77
N ALA A 57 -1.08 0.33 -2.74
CA ALA A 57 -1.90 0.79 -3.84
C ALA A 57 -1.06 1.57 -4.86
N GLY A 58 -1.29 1.36 -6.16
CA GLY A 58 -0.60 2.08 -7.22
C GLY A 58 0.16 1.20 -8.21
N GLY A 59 -0.14 -0.09 -8.20
CA GLY A 59 0.29 -1.03 -9.23
C GLY A 59 1.77 -1.40 -9.21
N ASP A 60 2.23 -1.96 -10.33
CA ASP A 60 3.61 -2.43 -10.51
C ASP A 60 4.64 -1.31 -10.42
N ASP A 61 4.25 -0.06 -10.67
CA ASP A 61 5.13 1.11 -10.56
C ASP A 61 5.69 1.28 -9.14
N VAL A 62 4.93 0.94 -8.10
CA VAL A 62 5.39 0.98 -6.72
C VAL A 62 6.53 -0.02 -6.49
N ALA A 63 6.39 -1.24 -7.02
CA ALA A 63 7.41 -2.28 -6.88
C ALA A 63 8.74 -1.92 -7.58
N VAL A 64 8.68 -1.12 -8.65
CA VAL A 64 9.88 -0.64 -9.36
C VAL A 64 10.52 0.53 -8.60
N LYS A 65 9.72 1.33 -7.92
CA LYS A 65 10.14 2.59 -7.31
C LYS A 65 10.58 2.46 -5.85
N LEU A 66 10.15 1.44 -5.13
CA LEU A 66 10.44 1.27 -3.70
C LEU A 66 11.31 0.03 -3.46
N PRO A 67 12.28 0.09 -2.53
CA PRO A 67 13.10 -1.05 -2.16
C PRO A 67 12.32 -2.00 -1.23
N LEU A 68 11.34 -2.71 -1.78
CA LEU A 68 10.45 -3.61 -1.03
C LEU A 68 11.23 -4.77 -0.39
N GLU A 69 12.34 -5.18 -1.02
CA GLU A 69 13.28 -6.17 -0.48
C GLU A 69 13.90 -5.71 0.85
N GLU A 70 14.14 -4.40 1.00
CA GLU A 70 14.67 -3.85 2.25
C GLU A 70 13.60 -3.85 3.36
N LEU A 71 12.34 -3.58 3.03
CA LEU A 71 11.22 -3.74 3.96
C LEU A 71 11.07 -5.18 4.41
N ALA A 72 11.11 -6.12 3.46
CA ALA A 72 11.03 -7.54 3.76
C ALA A 72 12.22 -8.03 4.60
N ALA A 73 13.45 -7.60 4.30
CA ALA A 73 14.63 -7.91 5.10
C ALA A 73 14.54 -7.40 6.55
N ARG A 74 13.69 -6.39 6.79
CA ARG A 74 13.41 -5.84 8.13
C ARG A 74 12.15 -6.44 8.78
N GLY A 75 11.62 -7.52 8.22
CA GLY A 75 10.50 -8.26 8.79
C GLY A 75 9.11 -7.65 8.49
N VAL A 76 8.97 -6.86 7.43
CA VAL A 76 7.70 -6.30 6.96
C VAL A 76 7.33 -6.94 5.63
N ALA A 77 6.27 -7.73 5.59
CA ALA A 77 5.76 -8.26 4.34
C ALA A 77 5.19 -7.14 3.47
N SER A 78 5.63 -7.06 2.22
CA SER A 78 5.17 -6.04 1.27
C SER A 78 4.29 -6.66 0.21
N CYS A 79 3.06 -6.18 0.10
CA CYS A 79 2.07 -6.67 -0.84
C CYS A 79 1.78 -5.60 -1.89
N VAL A 80 2.04 -5.93 -3.16
CA VAL A 80 1.77 -5.05 -4.29
C VAL A 80 0.54 -5.55 -5.02
N VAL A 81 -0.46 -4.69 -5.11
CA VAL A 81 -1.68 -4.93 -5.86
C VAL A 81 -1.50 -4.34 -7.25
N SER A 82 -1.31 -5.20 -8.24
CA SER A 82 -1.14 -4.77 -9.62
C SER A 82 -2.48 -4.36 -10.21
N ASP A 83 -2.53 -3.12 -10.65
CA ASP A 83 -3.71 -2.56 -11.27
C ASP A 83 -4.04 -3.27 -12.59
N SER A 84 -5.30 -3.61 -12.78
CA SER A 84 -5.77 -4.25 -14.02
C SER A 84 -6.02 -3.23 -15.14
N GLY A 85 -5.56 -1.99 -15.01
CA GLY A 85 -5.77 -0.91 -15.96
C GLY A 85 -4.69 0.17 -15.92
N PRO A 86 -4.68 1.09 -16.88
CA PRO A 86 -3.74 2.20 -16.88
C PRO A 86 -3.98 3.11 -15.67
N ALA A 87 -2.90 3.45 -14.98
CA ALA A 87 -2.90 4.27 -13.76
C ALA A 87 -3.15 5.77 -14.11
N ALA A 88 -4.34 6.11 -14.55
CA ALA A 88 -4.63 7.46 -15.05
C ALA A 88 -5.49 8.32 -14.12
N GLY A 89 -5.84 7.87 -12.91
CA GLY A 89 -6.50 8.72 -11.91
C GLY A 89 -7.92 9.15 -12.25
N THR A 90 -8.60 8.47 -13.17
CA THR A 90 -10.03 8.70 -13.42
C THR A 90 -10.90 8.03 -12.35
N VAL A 91 -12.12 8.53 -12.13
CA VAL A 91 -13.05 8.00 -11.12
C VAL A 91 -13.32 6.50 -11.25
N PRO A 92 -13.59 5.94 -12.45
CA PRO A 92 -13.76 4.50 -12.62
C PRO A 92 -12.52 3.70 -12.25
N GLU A 93 -11.33 4.24 -12.50
CA GLU A 93 -10.05 3.59 -12.19
C GLU A 93 -9.79 3.58 -10.69
N VAL A 94 -10.03 4.69 -9.99
CA VAL A 94 -9.93 4.75 -8.53
C VAL A 94 -10.88 3.75 -7.86
N SER A 95 -12.14 3.69 -8.33
CA SER A 95 -13.12 2.73 -7.78
C SER A 95 -12.68 1.29 -7.98
N ARG A 96 -12.12 0.97 -9.14
CA ARG A 96 -11.62 -0.36 -9.46
C ARG A 96 -10.39 -0.73 -8.64
N ALA A 97 -9.41 0.18 -8.55
CA ALA A 97 -8.21 -0.01 -7.75
C ALA A 97 -8.54 -0.20 -6.26
N LEU A 98 -9.59 0.49 -5.78
CA LEU A 98 -10.08 0.34 -4.42
C LEU A 98 -10.68 -1.05 -4.18
N GLU A 99 -11.52 -1.55 -5.09
CA GLU A 99 -12.06 -2.91 -5.01
C GLU A 99 -10.95 -3.98 -5.07
N ASP A 100 -9.92 -3.76 -5.89
CA ASP A 100 -8.76 -4.64 -6.00
C ASP A 100 -7.94 -4.65 -4.70
N LEU A 101 -7.71 -3.48 -4.11
CA LEU A 101 -6.98 -3.36 -2.83
C LEU A 101 -7.77 -4.01 -1.68
N GLU A 102 -9.09 -3.82 -1.62
CA GLU A 102 -9.97 -4.44 -0.63
C GLU A 102 -9.92 -5.98 -0.74
N ALA A 103 -10.07 -6.52 -1.96
CA ALA A 103 -10.00 -7.96 -2.20
C ALA A 103 -8.61 -8.55 -1.86
N ALA A 104 -7.54 -7.82 -2.19
CA ALA A 104 -6.19 -8.21 -1.87
C ALA A 104 -5.93 -8.21 -0.35
N SER A 105 -6.41 -7.19 0.35
CA SER A 105 -6.28 -7.05 1.81
C SER A 105 -6.95 -8.23 2.53
N ASP A 106 -8.16 -8.58 2.12
CA ASP A 106 -8.90 -9.72 2.66
C ASP A 106 -8.15 -11.06 2.41
N ALA A 107 -7.56 -11.23 1.24
CA ALA A 107 -6.83 -12.45 0.92
C ALA A 107 -5.51 -12.56 1.70
N VAL A 108 -4.78 -11.46 1.81
CA VAL A 108 -3.50 -11.38 2.53
C VAL A 108 -3.71 -11.59 4.04
N GLY A 109 -4.74 -10.98 4.62
CA GLY A 109 -5.07 -11.13 6.04
C GLY A 109 -5.47 -12.57 6.47
N ARG A 110 -5.72 -13.46 5.51
CA ARG A 110 -6.01 -14.90 5.77
C ARG A 110 -4.77 -15.79 5.70
N LEU A 111 -3.62 -15.25 5.35
CA LEU A 111 -2.37 -16.02 5.27
C LEU A 111 -1.81 -16.23 6.69
N ASP A 112 -1.44 -17.46 7.02
CA ASP A 112 -0.80 -17.80 8.31
C ASP A 112 0.52 -17.04 8.55
N LEU A 113 1.16 -16.59 7.46
CA LEU A 113 2.38 -15.80 7.48
C LEU A 113 2.14 -14.36 7.96
N ILE A 114 0.92 -13.85 7.88
CA ILE A 114 0.59 -12.45 8.15
C ILE A 114 -0.10 -12.31 9.51
N ASP A 115 0.38 -11.36 10.29
CA ASP A 115 -0.34 -10.89 11.48
C ASP A 115 -1.52 -10.01 11.02
N ASN A 116 -2.71 -10.57 11.03
CA ASN A 116 -3.93 -9.90 10.58
C ASN A 116 -4.35 -8.70 11.46
N CYS A 117 -3.76 -8.57 12.65
CA CYS A 117 -3.93 -7.40 13.51
C CYS A 117 -2.94 -6.27 13.15
N ARG A 118 -2.02 -6.52 12.21
CA ARG A 118 -0.97 -5.57 11.81
C ARG A 118 -0.90 -5.43 10.28
N VAL A 119 -2.05 -5.10 9.68
CA VAL A 119 -2.15 -4.83 8.24
C VAL A 119 -2.23 -3.31 8.04
N PHE A 120 -1.26 -2.79 7.27
CA PHE A 120 -1.13 -1.39 6.93
C PHE A 120 -1.47 -1.18 5.46
N LEU A 121 -2.08 -0.04 5.14
CA LEU A 121 -2.25 0.38 3.75
C LEU A 121 -1.22 1.44 3.39
N ALA A 122 -0.81 1.44 2.14
CA ALA A 122 0.14 2.42 1.65
C ALA A 122 -0.19 2.86 0.22
N GLY A 123 0.20 4.07 -0.10
CA GLY A 123 0.11 4.60 -1.45
C GLY A 123 1.27 5.54 -1.76
N ALA A 124 1.62 5.60 -3.03
CA ALA A 124 2.53 6.60 -3.56
C ALA A 124 1.79 7.43 -4.63
N GLU A 125 2.02 8.74 -4.65
CA GLU A 125 1.38 9.67 -5.59
C GLU A 125 -0.16 9.50 -5.61
N HIS A 126 -0.75 9.17 -6.77
CA HIS A 126 -2.19 8.90 -6.91
C HIS A 126 -2.68 7.67 -6.15
N GLY A 127 -1.81 6.70 -5.87
CA GLY A 127 -2.13 5.54 -5.01
C GLY A 127 -2.53 5.94 -3.60
N CYS A 128 -2.14 7.13 -3.14
CA CYS A 128 -2.56 7.70 -1.85
C CYS A 128 -4.07 7.93 -1.77
N VAL A 129 -4.73 8.24 -2.89
CA VAL A 129 -6.20 8.36 -2.95
C VAL A 129 -6.85 7.03 -2.62
N VAL A 130 -6.42 5.95 -3.29
CA VAL A 130 -6.97 4.60 -3.12
C VAL A 130 -6.75 4.10 -1.69
N ALA A 131 -5.53 4.23 -1.17
CA ALA A 131 -5.19 3.82 0.19
C ALA A 131 -6.00 4.59 1.25
N THR A 132 -6.19 5.91 1.06
CA THR A 132 -7.02 6.75 1.94
C THR A 132 -8.48 6.33 1.94
N LEU A 133 -9.06 6.09 0.77
CA LEU A 133 -10.46 5.66 0.64
C LEU A 133 -10.68 4.28 1.25
N ALA A 134 -9.75 3.32 1.04
CA ALA A 134 -9.81 2.01 1.66
C ALA A 134 -9.76 2.09 3.19
N ALA A 135 -8.81 2.86 3.74
CA ALA A 135 -8.70 3.07 5.18
C ALA A 135 -9.96 3.73 5.79
N ALA A 136 -10.59 4.67 5.08
CA ALA A 136 -11.81 5.32 5.54
C ALA A 136 -13.04 4.39 5.49
N ARG A 137 -13.06 3.40 4.58
CA ARG A 137 -14.13 2.39 4.49
C ARG A 137 -13.99 1.28 5.54
N HIS A 138 -12.75 0.90 5.84
CA HIS A 138 -12.41 -0.20 6.75
C HIS A 138 -11.55 0.27 7.93
N PRO A 139 -12.01 1.27 8.72
CA PRO A 139 -11.18 1.93 9.72
C PRO A 139 -10.79 1.05 10.92
N HIS A 140 -11.39 -0.11 11.06
CA HIS A 140 -11.11 -1.08 12.13
C HIS A 140 -10.20 -2.23 11.69
N ASP A 141 -10.06 -2.43 10.37
CA ASP A 141 -9.29 -3.53 9.79
C ASP A 141 -7.88 -3.07 9.36
N VAL A 142 -7.64 -1.75 9.38
CA VAL A 142 -6.39 -1.12 8.98
C VAL A 142 -5.65 -0.59 10.19
N SER A 143 -4.45 -1.12 10.45
CA SER A 143 -3.61 -0.74 11.60
C SER A 143 -2.97 0.63 11.45
N GLY A 144 -2.72 1.07 10.23
CA GLY A 144 -2.17 2.39 9.92
C GLY A 144 -2.07 2.65 8.42
N LEU A 145 -1.76 3.89 8.08
CA LEU A 145 -1.70 4.35 6.69
C LEU A 145 -0.36 5.03 6.40
N VAL A 146 0.25 4.69 5.26
CA VAL A 146 1.49 5.31 4.78
C VAL A 146 1.23 5.99 3.45
N LEU A 147 1.52 7.29 3.38
CA LEU A 147 1.31 8.12 2.19
C LEU A 147 2.65 8.71 1.75
N LEU A 148 3.13 8.30 0.57
CA LEU A 148 4.40 8.77 0.00
C LEU A 148 4.16 9.77 -1.12
N SER A 149 4.64 10.99 -0.96
CA SER A 149 4.50 12.07 -1.94
C SER A 149 3.06 12.19 -2.49
N PRO A 150 2.04 12.34 -1.62
CA PRO A 150 0.65 12.23 -2.02
C PRO A 150 0.25 13.25 -3.08
N ASP A 151 -0.55 12.80 -4.06
CA ASP A 151 -1.28 13.62 -5.02
C ASP A 151 -2.78 13.26 -4.95
N PHE A 152 -3.57 14.17 -4.39
CA PHE A 152 -5.02 13.98 -4.23
C PHE A 152 -5.84 14.63 -5.35
N SER A 153 -5.23 15.02 -6.46
CA SER A 153 -5.94 15.66 -7.58
C SER A 153 -7.09 14.81 -8.14
N ALA A 154 -6.93 13.47 -8.15
CA ALA A 154 -7.96 12.53 -8.57
C ALA A 154 -9.09 12.34 -7.53
N GLY A 155 -8.85 12.66 -6.26
CA GLY A 155 -9.81 12.46 -5.16
C GLY A 155 -10.97 13.46 -5.13
N HIS A 156 -10.93 14.51 -5.96
CA HIS A 156 -12.01 15.49 -6.02
C HIS A 156 -13.22 15.05 -6.83
N THR A 157 -13.15 13.92 -7.52
CA THR A 157 -14.16 13.45 -8.46
C THR A 157 -14.81 12.12 -8.09
N THR A 158 -14.52 11.57 -6.91
CA THR A 158 -15.13 10.31 -6.46
C THR A 158 -16.53 10.56 -5.93
N GLY A 159 -17.53 10.59 -6.80
CA GLY A 159 -18.90 10.66 -6.34
C GLY A 159 -19.92 10.51 -7.43
N ASP A 160 -20.95 9.75 -7.15
CA ASP A 160 -22.18 9.54 -7.93
C ASP A 160 -23.08 10.79 -7.96
N GLY A 161 -22.52 11.99 -7.88
CA GLY A 161 -23.27 13.24 -8.03
C GLY A 161 -24.19 13.61 -6.85
N GLN A 162 -24.22 12.84 -5.78
CA GLN A 162 -24.92 13.17 -4.54
C GLN A 162 -23.94 13.16 -3.38
N ASP A 163 -23.54 14.34 -2.89
CA ASP A 163 -22.71 14.56 -1.68
C ASP A 163 -21.54 13.57 -1.48
N ALA A 164 -20.78 13.35 -2.52
CA ALA A 164 -19.51 12.61 -2.41
C ALA A 164 -18.60 13.38 -1.47
N GLY A 165 -18.39 12.83 -0.29
CA GLY A 165 -17.52 13.43 0.69
C GLY A 165 -16.18 13.73 0.04
N SER A 166 -15.71 14.94 0.18
CA SER A 166 -14.36 15.29 -0.23
C SER A 166 -13.40 14.31 0.39
N ILE A 167 -12.36 13.86 -0.33
CA ILE A 167 -11.28 12.99 0.19
C ILE A 167 -10.79 13.46 1.57
N TRP A 168 -10.81 14.76 1.82
CA TRP A 168 -10.50 15.39 3.10
C TRP A 168 -11.50 15.01 4.21
N GLY A 169 -12.77 14.79 3.87
CA GLY A 169 -13.78 14.26 4.80
C GLY A 169 -13.53 12.79 5.16
N ASP A 170 -13.05 12.01 4.21
CA ASP A 170 -12.70 10.62 4.43
C ASP A 170 -11.46 10.49 5.34
N MET A 171 -10.47 11.36 5.18
CA MET A 171 -9.29 11.41 6.07
C MET A 171 -9.69 11.59 7.54
N ARG A 172 -10.68 12.43 7.83
CA ARG A 172 -11.17 12.65 9.20
C ARG A 172 -11.86 11.45 9.82
N ARG A 173 -12.31 10.49 9.01
CA ARG A 173 -12.98 9.26 9.49
C ARG A 173 -11.98 8.22 9.97
N PHE A 174 -10.81 8.17 9.35
CA PHE A 174 -9.77 7.24 9.76
C PHE A 174 -9.13 7.71 11.07
N ARG A 175 -9.13 6.86 12.09
CA ARG A 175 -8.63 7.15 13.44
C ARG A 175 -7.33 6.41 13.76
N GLY A 176 -6.85 5.58 12.88
CA GLY A 176 -5.54 4.95 13.01
C GLY A 176 -4.40 5.94 12.80
N PRO A 177 -3.17 5.53 13.13
CA PRO A 177 -1.98 6.33 12.88
C PRO A 177 -1.73 6.49 11.38
N VAL A 178 -1.19 7.65 10.98
CA VAL A 178 -0.88 7.96 9.58
C VAL A 178 0.53 8.53 9.47
N LEU A 179 1.34 7.95 8.59
CA LEU A 179 2.62 8.49 8.20
C LEU A 179 2.47 9.16 6.83
N VAL A 180 2.75 10.45 6.77
CA VAL A 180 2.81 11.21 5.52
C VAL A 180 4.26 11.56 5.24
N CYS A 181 4.81 11.04 4.15
CA CYS A 181 6.17 11.38 3.70
C CYS A 181 6.11 12.27 2.48
N ARG A 182 6.90 13.32 2.46
CA ARG A 182 7.08 14.18 1.29
C ARG A 182 8.56 14.38 1.00
N SER A 183 8.87 14.72 -0.24
CA SER A 183 10.18 15.19 -0.63
C SER A 183 10.34 16.70 -0.45
N GLU A 184 11.55 17.15 -0.17
CA GLU A 184 11.90 18.59 -0.22
C GLU A 184 11.77 19.16 -1.63
N ASP A 185 12.12 18.35 -2.65
CA ASP A 185 12.12 18.76 -4.07
C ASP A 185 10.77 18.46 -4.77
N GLY A 186 9.74 18.02 -4.03
CA GLY A 186 8.43 17.69 -4.55
C GLY A 186 7.75 18.85 -5.29
N SER A 187 6.83 18.53 -6.19
CA SER A 187 6.00 19.56 -6.81
C SER A 187 5.29 20.37 -5.73
N HIS A 188 5.02 21.67 -5.98
CA HIS A 188 4.27 22.52 -5.03
C HIS A 188 2.94 21.88 -4.63
N ARG A 189 2.27 21.19 -5.54
CA ARG A 189 1.01 20.50 -5.26
C ARG A 189 1.18 19.35 -4.28
N SER A 190 2.15 18.46 -4.49
CA SER A 190 2.43 17.36 -3.57
C SER A 190 2.82 17.87 -2.18
N PHE A 191 3.47 19.02 -2.11
CA PHE A 191 3.78 19.69 -0.85
C PHE A 191 2.50 20.16 -0.11
N ASP A 192 1.60 20.82 -0.81
CA ASP A 192 0.35 21.33 -0.24
C ASP A 192 -0.58 20.17 0.15
N ASP A 193 -0.66 19.13 -0.68
CA ASP A 193 -1.45 17.94 -0.41
C ASP A 193 -0.92 17.16 0.81
N ALA A 194 0.40 16.99 0.93
CA ALA A 194 1.02 16.32 2.09
C ALA A 194 0.76 17.09 3.39
N ARG A 195 0.93 18.42 3.36
CA ARG A 195 0.65 19.28 4.51
C ARG A 195 -0.82 19.20 4.92
N ARG A 196 -1.71 19.33 3.94
CA ARG A 196 -3.15 19.28 4.19
C ARG A 196 -3.58 17.91 4.70
N ALA A 197 -3.07 16.82 4.14
CA ALA A 197 -3.35 15.48 4.66
C ALA A 197 -2.93 15.35 6.13
N ALA A 198 -1.76 15.86 6.50
CA ALA A 198 -1.31 15.84 7.89
C ALA A 198 -2.18 16.69 8.83
N GLU A 199 -2.85 17.74 8.32
CA GLU A 199 -3.80 18.54 9.09
C GLU A 199 -5.18 17.89 9.21
N GLU A 200 -5.60 17.11 8.19
CA GLU A 200 -6.94 16.52 8.12
C GLU A 200 -7.04 15.15 8.84
N PHE A 201 -5.97 14.35 8.83
CA PHE A 201 -5.94 13.10 9.60
C PHE A 201 -5.71 13.38 11.09
N PRO A 202 -6.54 12.81 11.99
CA PRO A 202 -6.45 13.08 13.44
C PRO A 202 -5.13 12.68 14.09
N HIS A 203 -4.46 11.65 13.55
CA HIS A 203 -3.23 11.08 14.10
C HIS A 203 -2.14 10.95 13.03
N ALA A 204 -1.91 12.03 12.29
CA ALA A 204 -0.88 12.05 11.26
C ALA A 204 0.46 12.57 11.78
N ARG A 205 1.53 11.97 11.26
CA ARG A 205 2.90 12.47 11.36
C ARG A 205 3.40 12.81 9.95
N LEU A 206 3.79 14.07 9.74
CA LEU A 206 4.42 14.52 8.50
C LEU A 206 5.93 14.44 8.63
N VAL A 207 6.57 13.75 7.68
CA VAL A 207 8.02 13.64 7.57
C VAL A 207 8.45 14.23 6.23
N THR A 208 9.45 15.11 6.27
CA THR A 208 10.12 15.60 5.07
C THR A 208 11.37 14.77 4.86
N LEU A 209 11.44 14.07 3.76
CA LEU A 209 12.60 13.31 3.33
C LEU A 209 13.50 14.24 2.49
N GLY A 210 14.82 14.21 2.72
CA GLY A 210 15.78 15.17 2.15
C GLY A 210 15.81 15.20 0.62
N GLU A 211 16.68 16.06 0.06
CA GLU A 211 16.84 16.29 -1.38
C GLU A 211 17.07 14.99 -2.17
N GLY A 212 16.49 14.86 -3.35
CA GLY A 212 16.61 13.70 -4.24
C GLY A 212 15.34 12.92 -4.50
N ALA A 213 14.23 13.32 -3.89
CA ALA A 213 12.96 12.61 -3.97
C ALA A 213 12.16 12.81 -5.27
N HIS A 214 12.62 13.67 -6.20
CA HIS A 214 12.03 13.80 -7.53
C HIS A 214 12.29 12.61 -8.44
N VAL A 215 13.36 11.91 -8.16
CA VAL A 215 13.67 10.66 -8.85
C VAL A 215 13.49 9.58 -7.81
N VAL A 216 12.31 9.00 -7.78
CA VAL A 216 12.13 7.70 -7.15
C VAL A 216 13.17 6.78 -7.80
N GLY A 217 14.31 6.61 -7.17
CA GLY A 217 15.49 5.96 -7.75
C GLY A 217 16.82 6.41 -7.13
N GLU A 218 16.86 7.49 -6.36
CA GLU A 218 18.07 7.83 -5.63
C GLU A 218 18.11 7.09 -4.28
N ALA A 219 19.12 6.23 -4.14
CA ALA A 219 19.25 5.24 -3.07
C ALA A 219 19.14 5.81 -1.63
N MET A 220 19.55 7.05 -1.40
CA MET A 220 19.49 7.65 -0.05
C MET A 220 18.07 8.02 0.40
N TRP A 221 17.24 8.56 -0.50
CA TRP A 221 15.86 8.91 -0.19
C TRP A 221 15.03 7.65 0.14
N LEU A 222 15.24 6.60 -0.66
CA LEU A 222 14.55 5.33 -0.49
C LEU A 222 14.90 4.67 0.84
N SER A 223 16.16 4.71 1.25
CA SER A 223 16.59 4.18 2.54
C SER A 223 15.96 4.94 3.71
N HIS A 224 15.89 6.28 3.65
CA HIS A 224 15.20 7.08 4.66
C HIS A 224 13.70 6.80 4.69
N ALA A 225 13.06 6.63 3.53
CA ALA A 225 11.64 6.28 3.46
C ALA A 225 11.38 4.92 4.11
N VAL A 226 12.23 3.91 3.82
CA VAL A 226 12.15 2.59 4.45
C VAL A 226 12.33 2.69 5.97
N ASP A 227 13.32 3.45 6.45
CA ASP A 227 13.56 3.64 7.88
C ASP A 227 12.33 4.22 8.59
N GLU A 228 11.70 5.25 7.99
CA GLU A 228 10.50 5.86 8.56
C GLU A 228 9.30 4.92 8.53
N VAL A 229 9.11 4.17 7.43
CA VAL A 229 8.02 3.19 7.31
C VAL A 229 8.19 2.06 8.32
N VAL A 230 9.38 1.48 8.44
CA VAL A 230 9.65 0.40 9.41
C VAL A 230 9.43 0.91 10.84
N ARG A 231 9.97 2.08 11.17
CA ARG A 231 9.75 2.70 12.49
C ARG A 231 8.26 2.88 12.78
N PHE A 232 7.52 3.43 11.83
CA PHE A 232 6.09 3.65 11.97
C PHE A 232 5.33 2.35 12.21
N ILE A 233 5.62 1.29 11.44
CA ILE A 233 4.99 -0.03 11.59
C ILE A 233 5.32 -0.66 12.95
N CYS A 234 6.53 -0.42 13.48
CA CYS A 234 6.94 -0.96 14.78
C CYS A 234 6.31 -0.19 15.97
N GLU A 235 5.99 1.09 15.80
CA GLU A 235 5.41 1.95 16.83
C GLU A 235 3.88 1.89 16.90
N ALA A 236 3.21 1.47 15.82
CA ALA A 236 1.76 1.35 15.70
C ALA A 236 1.26 0.02 16.25
#